data_7c424ca625f0cd83c5e93c1a28bc4473
#
_entry.id   7c424ca625f0cd83c5e93c1a28bc4473
#
_cell.length_a   1.000
_cell.length_b   1.000
_cell.length_c   1.000
_cell.angle_alpha   90.00
_cell.angle_beta   90.00
_cell.angle_gamma   90.00
#
_symmetry.space_group_name_H-M   'P 1'
#
loop_
_entity.id
_entity.type
_entity.pdbx_description
1 polymer ?
#
loop_
_entity_poly.entity_id
_entity_poly.type
_entity_poly.pdbx_seq_one_letter_code
_entity_poly.pdbx_strand_id
1 'polypeptide(L)'
;NHKGLYSAWRLPEWGSHTIDLCQWAADADGTTPIEFEAESDSRLHAGYSNGIKLVMRLSSGKGVGDWIKGLGTCPVRFVGDEGWVEAGDHLGIESSQPKLLKGKLKNQIRGTDPILHVRNFLDCVKTREQPVCNSTTVRYGHMACFAAAISWKLGRKVAFDPKTESFVNDAEANLLRNYKRRAPYAI
;
A
#
# COMPACT_ATOMS: atom_id res chain seq x y z
N ASN A 1 14.42 -14.81 -15.26
CA ASN A 1 13.27 -14.09 -15.83
C ASN A 1 13.26 -12.66 -15.24
N HIS A 2 13.87 -11.68 -15.95
CA HIS A 2 14.06 -10.31 -15.43
C HIS A 2 12.78 -9.48 -15.34
N LYS A 3 11.68 -9.91 -15.95
CA LYS A 3 10.42 -9.15 -15.97
C LYS A 3 9.73 -9.09 -14.61
N GLY A 4 9.73 -10.17 -13.85
CA GLY A 4 9.12 -10.19 -12.51
C GLY A 4 9.88 -9.34 -11.49
N LEU A 5 11.21 -9.23 -11.59
CA LEU A 5 12.04 -8.39 -10.74
C LEU A 5 11.72 -6.89 -10.92
N TYR A 6 11.60 -6.42 -12.16
CA TYR A 6 11.31 -5.01 -12.44
C TYR A 6 9.94 -4.59 -11.90
N SER A 7 8.94 -5.45 -12.04
CA SER A 7 7.60 -5.21 -11.50
C SER A 7 7.57 -5.18 -9.97
N ALA A 8 8.29 -6.10 -9.32
CA ALA A 8 8.38 -6.15 -7.86
C ALA A 8 9.05 -4.89 -7.26
N TRP A 9 10.04 -4.31 -7.93
CA TRP A 9 10.71 -3.09 -7.45
C TRP A 9 9.88 -1.81 -7.60
N ARG A 10 8.94 -1.75 -8.53
CA ARG A 10 8.02 -0.61 -8.66
C ARG A 10 6.99 -0.55 -7.53
N LEU A 11 6.75 -1.66 -6.85
CA LEU A 11 5.78 -1.70 -5.76
C LEU A 11 6.19 -0.83 -4.56
N PRO A 12 7.42 -0.86 -4.04
CA PRO A 12 7.86 0.05 -2.98
C PRO A 12 7.89 1.53 -3.41
N GLU A 13 8.01 1.82 -4.68
CA GLU A 13 8.01 3.18 -5.22
C GLU A 13 6.57 3.70 -5.38
N TRP A 14 5.90 3.32 -6.45
CA TRP A 14 4.55 3.79 -6.77
C TRP A 14 3.44 3.12 -5.96
N GLY A 15 3.62 1.85 -5.63
CA GLY A 15 2.65 1.10 -4.84
C GLY A 15 2.51 1.63 -3.41
N SER A 16 3.51 2.31 -2.87
CA SER A 16 3.45 2.90 -1.52
C SER A 16 2.29 3.90 -1.39
N HIS A 17 2.00 4.70 -2.40
CA HIS A 17 0.87 5.64 -2.41
C HIS A 17 -0.47 4.92 -2.26
N THR A 18 -0.64 3.83 -3.01
CA THR A 18 -1.88 3.04 -3.01
C THR A 18 -2.02 2.20 -1.74
N ILE A 19 -0.92 1.63 -1.28
CA ILE A 19 -0.88 0.80 -0.08
C ILE A 19 -1.16 1.64 1.18
N ASP A 20 -0.61 2.84 1.27
CA ASP A 20 -0.87 3.76 2.37
C ASP A 20 -2.37 4.04 2.52
N LEU A 21 -3.05 4.34 1.42
CA LEU A 21 -4.50 4.54 1.41
C LEU A 21 -5.27 3.28 1.83
N CYS A 22 -4.79 2.09 1.42
CA CYS A 22 -5.39 0.82 1.85
C CYS A 22 -5.15 0.54 3.34
N GLN A 23 -3.96 0.83 3.86
CA GLN A 23 -3.61 0.70 5.27
C GLN A 23 -4.51 1.57 6.14
N TRP A 24 -4.65 2.84 5.76
CA TRP A 24 -5.53 3.78 6.45
C TRP A 24 -6.98 3.30 6.47
N ALA A 25 -7.53 2.88 5.34
CA ALA A 25 -8.91 2.39 5.26
C ALA A 25 -9.13 1.05 5.99
N ALA A 26 -8.08 0.25 6.17
CA ALA A 26 -8.10 -1.00 6.92
C ALA A 26 -7.88 -0.82 8.42
N ASP A 27 -7.72 0.44 8.90
CA ASP A 27 -7.29 0.76 10.28
C ASP A 27 -5.99 0.03 10.65
N ALA A 28 -5.04 0.06 9.74
CA ALA A 28 -3.80 -0.72 9.81
C ALA A 28 -2.53 0.13 9.83
N ASP A 29 -2.60 1.40 10.24
CA ASP A 29 -1.45 2.31 10.31
C ASP A 29 -0.34 1.85 11.27
N GLY A 30 -0.67 0.99 12.23
CA GLY A 30 0.25 0.39 13.18
C GLY A 30 0.61 -1.07 12.89
N THR A 31 0.25 -1.61 11.72
CA THR A 31 0.52 -3.00 11.33
C THR A 31 0.62 -3.14 9.80
N THR A 32 0.71 -4.37 9.31
CA THR A 32 0.75 -4.70 7.88
C THR A 32 0.06 -6.04 7.66
N PRO A 33 -0.28 -6.43 6.41
CA PRO A 33 -0.74 -7.79 6.13
C PRO A 33 0.22 -8.85 6.69
N ILE A 34 -0.35 -9.96 7.14
CA ILE A 34 0.38 -11.07 7.76
C ILE A 34 0.67 -12.21 6.79
N GLU A 35 0.09 -12.18 5.60
CA GLU A 35 0.36 -13.15 4.54
C GLU A 35 0.33 -12.46 3.17
N PHE A 36 1.15 -12.98 2.26
CA PHE A 36 1.26 -12.50 0.88
C PHE A 36 1.39 -13.68 -0.05
N GLU A 37 0.66 -13.66 -1.17
CA GLU A 37 0.65 -14.75 -2.15
C GLU A 37 0.61 -14.20 -3.58
N ALA A 38 1.69 -14.40 -4.32
CA ALA A 38 1.73 -14.08 -5.73
C ALA A 38 0.84 -15.06 -6.50
N GLU A 39 -0.23 -14.56 -7.12
CA GLU A 39 -1.11 -15.35 -8.01
C GLU A 39 -0.55 -15.41 -9.43
N SER A 40 0.03 -14.32 -9.88
CA SER A 40 0.61 -14.20 -11.23
C SER A 40 1.66 -13.09 -11.26
N ASP A 41 2.30 -12.89 -12.41
CA ASP A 41 3.27 -11.81 -12.64
C ASP A 41 2.67 -10.39 -12.47
N SER A 42 1.37 -10.26 -12.40
CA SER A 42 0.67 -8.98 -12.30
C SER A 42 -0.34 -8.89 -11.17
N ARG A 43 -0.50 -9.95 -10.37
CA ARG A 43 -1.50 -9.99 -9.30
C ARG A 43 -0.97 -10.72 -8.06
N LEU A 44 -1.16 -10.08 -6.92
CA LEU A 44 -0.79 -10.58 -5.60
C LEU A 44 -1.94 -10.38 -4.62
N HIS A 45 -2.16 -11.35 -3.77
CA HIS A 45 -3.08 -11.28 -2.64
C HIS A 45 -2.32 -11.09 -1.34
N ALA A 46 -2.86 -10.27 -0.45
CA ALA A 46 -2.38 -10.14 0.92
C ALA A 46 -3.56 -10.13 1.89
N GLY A 47 -3.36 -10.63 3.09
CA GLY A 47 -4.38 -10.73 4.13
C GLY A 47 -3.94 -10.06 5.41
N TYR A 48 -4.83 -9.22 5.98
CA TYR A 48 -4.67 -8.66 7.31
C TYR A 48 -5.21 -9.61 8.39
N SER A 49 -4.72 -9.46 9.61
CA SER A 49 -5.17 -10.27 10.76
C SER A 49 -6.64 -10.05 11.12
N ASN A 50 -7.22 -8.92 10.73
CA ASN A 50 -8.65 -8.60 10.92
C ASN A 50 -9.58 -9.16 9.82
N GLY A 51 -9.04 -9.94 8.87
CA GLY A 51 -9.80 -10.57 7.79
C GLY A 51 -9.94 -9.73 6.52
N ILE A 52 -9.48 -8.48 6.52
CA ILE A 52 -9.45 -7.66 5.31
C ILE A 52 -8.45 -8.25 4.31
N LYS A 53 -8.87 -8.33 3.05
CA LYS A 53 -8.05 -8.81 1.94
C LYS A 53 -7.62 -7.64 1.06
N LEU A 54 -6.35 -7.61 0.73
CA LEU A 54 -5.74 -6.67 -0.18
C LEU A 54 -5.34 -7.39 -1.47
N VAL A 55 -5.79 -6.86 -2.61
CA VAL A 55 -5.39 -7.35 -3.94
C VAL A 55 -4.55 -6.28 -4.62
N MET A 56 -3.28 -6.57 -4.82
CA MET A 56 -2.36 -5.71 -5.54
C MET A 56 -2.33 -6.10 -7.01
N ARG A 57 -2.47 -5.14 -7.91
CA ARG A 57 -2.40 -5.34 -9.35
C ARG A 57 -1.36 -4.41 -9.94
N LEU A 58 -0.44 -4.97 -10.71
CA LEU A 58 0.50 -4.17 -11.49
C LEU A 58 -0.13 -3.79 -12.83
N SER A 59 -0.14 -2.50 -13.13
CA SER A 59 -0.50 -2.07 -14.47
C SER A 59 0.67 -2.35 -15.43
N SER A 60 0.38 -2.97 -16.56
CA SER A 60 1.38 -3.31 -17.60
C SER A 60 1.82 -2.11 -18.46
N GLY A 61 1.63 -0.88 -17.98
CA GLY A 61 1.97 0.35 -18.74
C GLY A 61 0.96 0.74 -19.82
N LYS A 62 -0.06 -0.06 -20.07
CA LYS A 62 -1.17 0.28 -21.00
C LYS A 62 -2.41 0.83 -20.29
N GLY A 63 -2.22 1.41 -19.12
CA GLY A 63 -3.27 1.97 -18.29
C GLY A 63 -3.63 1.06 -17.11
N VAL A 64 -4.16 1.67 -16.08
CA VAL A 64 -4.85 0.98 -15.00
C VAL A 64 -5.97 0.18 -15.68
N GLY A 65 -6.05 -1.12 -15.42
CA GLY A 65 -7.00 -1.99 -16.10
C GLY A 65 -8.41 -1.41 -16.14
N ASP A 66 -9.23 -1.86 -17.07
CA ASP A 66 -10.56 -1.32 -17.41
C ASP A 66 -11.55 -1.12 -16.26
N TRP A 67 -11.16 -1.46 -15.04
CA TRP A 67 -12.03 -1.47 -13.86
C TRP A 67 -12.00 -0.19 -13.01
N ILE A 68 -10.93 0.65 -13.13
CA ILE A 68 -10.86 1.97 -12.50
C ILE A 68 -10.46 2.99 -13.55
N LYS A 69 -11.37 3.87 -13.93
CA LYS A 69 -11.15 4.91 -14.95
C LYS A 69 -11.25 6.29 -14.33
N GLY A 70 -10.28 7.16 -14.60
CA GLY A 70 -10.40 8.60 -14.31
C GLY A 70 -10.01 9.04 -12.91
N LEU A 71 -9.57 8.14 -12.02
CA LEU A 71 -9.19 8.48 -10.64
C LEU A 71 -7.69 8.74 -10.43
N GLY A 72 -6.92 8.85 -11.51
CA GLY A 72 -5.50 9.16 -11.44
C GLY A 72 -4.58 7.97 -11.61
N THR A 73 -3.36 8.08 -11.07
CA THR A 73 -2.29 7.11 -11.27
C THR A 73 -2.19 6.05 -10.17
N CYS A 74 -2.83 6.30 -9.02
CA CYS A 74 -2.81 5.44 -7.84
C CYS A 74 -4.24 5.11 -7.36
N PRO A 75 -5.08 4.48 -8.20
CA PRO A 75 -6.46 4.20 -7.84
C PRO A 75 -6.58 3.00 -6.90
N VAL A 76 -7.53 3.10 -5.97
CA VAL A 76 -7.90 2.05 -5.02
C VAL A 76 -9.39 1.82 -5.07
N ARG A 77 -9.82 0.56 -5.06
CA ARG A 77 -11.21 0.17 -4.86
C ARG A 77 -11.37 -0.56 -3.54
N PHE A 78 -12.24 -0.04 -2.70
CA PHE A 78 -12.68 -0.68 -1.46
C PHE A 78 -14.00 -1.39 -1.74
N VAL A 79 -14.04 -2.70 -1.49
CA VAL A 79 -15.21 -3.53 -1.72
C VAL A 79 -15.76 -4.02 -0.38
N GLY A 80 -17.01 -3.74 -0.13
CA GLY A 80 -17.77 -4.20 1.04
C GLY A 80 -19.08 -4.88 0.64
N ASP A 81 -19.84 -5.32 1.61
CA ASP A 81 -21.09 -6.05 1.40
C ASP A 81 -22.17 -5.21 0.70
N GLU A 82 -22.15 -3.88 0.90
CA GLU A 82 -23.13 -2.96 0.29
C GLU A 82 -22.68 -2.41 -1.08
N GLY A 83 -21.50 -2.75 -1.54
CA GLY A 83 -20.96 -2.27 -2.81
C GLY A 83 -19.49 -1.84 -2.71
N TRP A 84 -19.08 -0.94 -3.61
CA TRP A 84 -17.71 -0.48 -3.64
C TRP A 84 -17.60 1.05 -3.64
N VAL A 85 -16.47 1.53 -3.15
CA VAL A 85 -16.03 2.92 -3.23
C VAL A 85 -14.65 2.94 -3.87
N GLU A 86 -14.41 3.89 -4.76
CA GLU A 86 -13.11 4.13 -5.39
C GLU A 86 -12.58 5.50 -5.04
N ALA A 87 -11.28 5.56 -4.80
CA ALA A 87 -10.53 6.79 -4.60
C ALA A 87 -9.20 6.72 -5.36
N GLY A 88 -8.61 7.86 -5.63
CA GLY A 88 -7.31 7.95 -6.30
C GLY A 88 -6.67 9.31 -6.07
N ASP A 89 -5.50 9.50 -6.66
CA ASP A 89 -4.67 10.69 -6.46
C ASP A 89 -5.11 11.90 -7.31
N HIS A 90 -6.03 11.75 -8.26
CA HIS A 90 -6.40 12.86 -9.12
C HIS A 90 -7.64 13.61 -8.67
N LEU A 91 -8.75 13.02 -8.51
CA LEU A 91 -9.95 13.76 -8.14
C LEU A 91 -11.13 12.83 -7.92
N GLY A 92 -11.82 13.12 -6.84
CA GLY A 92 -13.13 12.54 -6.62
C GLY A 92 -13.09 11.16 -5.95
N ILE A 93 -14.25 10.85 -5.46
CA ILE A 93 -14.56 9.53 -4.92
C ILE A 93 -15.76 9.05 -5.71
N GLU A 94 -15.68 7.85 -6.24
CA GLU A 94 -16.79 7.19 -6.94
C GLU A 94 -17.30 6.01 -6.12
N SER A 95 -18.54 5.63 -6.35
CA SER A 95 -19.12 4.47 -5.68
C SER A 95 -20.12 3.74 -6.57
N SER A 96 -20.32 2.45 -6.29
CA SER A 96 -21.32 1.64 -6.96
C SER A 96 -22.75 2.15 -6.74
N GLN A 97 -22.98 2.86 -5.64
CA GLN A 97 -24.28 3.39 -5.25
C GLN A 97 -24.15 4.75 -4.61
N PRO A 98 -24.88 5.80 -5.08
CA PRO A 98 -24.79 7.16 -4.52
C PRO A 98 -25.05 7.25 -3.01
N LYS A 99 -25.85 6.31 -2.47
CA LYS A 99 -26.15 6.27 -1.03
C LYS A 99 -24.91 6.06 -0.15
N LEU A 100 -23.86 5.41 -0.67
CA LEU A 100 -22.62 5.13 0.07
C LEU A 100 -21.85 6.42 0.38
N LEU A 101 -21.98 7.44 -0.46
CA LEU A 101 -21.32 8.74 -0.31
C LEU A 101 -22.21 9.81 0.28
N LYS A 102 -23.54 9.59 0.37
CA LYS A 102 -24.52 10.60 0.80
C LYS A 102 -24.21 11.10 2.21
N GLY A 103 -23.97 12.41 2.34
CA GLY A 103 -23.73 13.08 3.61
C GLY A 103 -22.37 12.80 4.26
N LYS A 104 -21.52 11.99 3.62
CA LYS A 104 -20.17 11.62 4.14
C LYS A 104 -19.07 12.52 3.59
N LEU A 105 -19.27 13.13 2.44
CA LEU A 105 -18.30 14.06 1.84
C LEU A 105 -18.62 15.47 2.26
N LYS A 106 -18.05 15.94 3.35
CA LYS A 106 -18.24 17.32 3.84
C LYS A 106 -17.37 18.34 3.11
N ASN A 107 -16.18 17.95 2.69
CA ASN A 107 -15.25 18.78 1.93
C ASN A 107 -14.56 17.89 0.89
N GLN A 108 -14.76 18.17 -0.38
CA GLN A 108 -13.96 17.57 -1.43
C GLN A 108 -12.61 18.30 -1.47
N ILE A 109 -11.68 17.84 -0.66
CA ILE A 109 -10.29 18.27 -0.77
C ILE A 109 -9.71 17.49 -1.95
N ARG A 110 -9.20 18.21 -2.93
CA ARG A 110 -8.49 17.59 -4.04
C ARG A 110 -7.27 16.85 -3.48
N GLY A 111 -7.14 15.56 -3.75
CA GLY A 111 -6.13 14.69 -3.18
C GLY A 111 -4.68 15.13 -3.43
N THR A 112 -4.46 16.04 -4.39
CA THR A 112 -3.14 16.60 -4.71
C THR A 112 -2.90 17.99 -4.11
N ASP A 113 -3.82 18.51 -3.26
CA ASP A 113 -3.58 19.78 -2.60
C ASP A 113 -2.63 19.60 -1.39
N PRO A 114 -1.37 20.04 -1.50
CA PRO A 114 -0.38 19.84 -0.44
C PRO A 114 -0.57 20.76 0.75
N ILE A 115 -1.44 21.79 0.66
CA ILE A 115 -1.54 22.85 1.67
C ILE A 115 -1.85 22.30 3.05
N LEU A 116 -2.86 21.46 3.16
CA LEU A 116 -3.25 20.88 4.45
C LEU A 116 -2.19 19.92 5.00
N HIS A 117 -1.54 19.16 4.13
CA HIS A 117 -0.47 18.24 4.52
C HIS A 117 0.77 19.00 5.03
N VAL A 118 1.21 20.03 4.30
CA VAL A 118 2.31 20.91 4.73
C VAL A 118 1.95 21.65 6.01
N ARG A 119 0.71 22.13 6.13
CA ARG A 119 0.21 22.79 7.34
C ARG A 119 0.30 21.85 8.55
N ASN A 120 -0.19 20.63 8.42
CA ASN A 120 -0.12 19.62 9.48
C ASN A 120 1.32 19.42 9.95
N PHE A 121 2.28 19.26 9.02
CA PHE A 121 3.69 19.12 9.37
C PHE A 121 4.22 20.33 10.16
N LEU A 122 3.98 21.56 9.65
CA LEU A 122 4.45 22.80 10.30
C LEU A 122 3.83 23.03 11.69
N ASP A 123 2.57 22.67 11.86
CA ASP A 123 1.89 22.79 13.15
C ASP A 123 2.46 21.75 14.14
N CYS A 124 2.72 20.51 13.69
CA CYS A 124 3.37 19.48 14.51
C CYS A 124 4.82 19.84 14.88
N VAL A 125 5.55 20.57 14.03
CA VAL A 125 6.88 21.11 14.40
C VAL A 125 6.78 22.04 15.62
N LYS A 126 5.71 22.84 15.71
CA LYS A 126 5.48 23.78 16.83
C LYS A 126 4.93 23.07 18.07
N THR A 127 3.91 22.22 17.89
CA THR A 127 3.21 21.56 19.00
C THR A 127 3.95 20.33 19.53
N ARG A 128 4.90 19.77 18.76
CA ARG A 128 5.58 18.50 19.02
C ARG A 128 4.67 17.29 18.98
N GLU A 129 3.50 17.41 18.40
CA GLU A 129 2.60 16.32 18.10
C GLU A 129 3.09 15.50 16.90
N GLN A 130 2.58 14.29 16.76
CA GLN A 130 2.90 13.45 15.59
C GLN A 130 2.11 13.92 14.36
N PRO A 131 2.74 14.14 13.21
CA PRO A 131 2.01 14.42 11.98
C PRO A 131 1.25 13.18 11.51
N VAL A 132 0.20 13.37 10.71
CA VAL A 132 -0.56 12.26 10.11
C VAL A 132 0.34 11.32 9.31
N CYS A 133 1.26 11.88 8.52
CA CYS A 133 2.28 11.11 7.83
C CYS A 133 3.55 11.05 8.69
N ASN A 134 3.59 10.12 9.63
CA ASN A 134 4.71 9.91 10.53
C ASN A 134 5.52 8.67 10.13
N SER A 135 6.68 8.50 10.76
CA SER A 135 7.61 7.40 10.45
C SER A 135 7.02 6.01 10.69
N THR A 136 6.10 5.87 11.63
CA THR A 136 5.44 4.59 11.92
C THR A 136 4.49 4.20 10.81
N THR A 137 3.61 5.11 10.39
CA THR A 137 2.66 4.90 9.28
C THR A 137 3.41 4.56 7.98
N VAL A 138 4.41 5.36 7.62
CA VAL A 138 5.24 5.13 6.43
C VAL A 138 5.97 3.79 6.49
N ARG A 139 6.50 3.41 7.66
CA ARG A 139 7.20 2.15 7.87
C ARG A 139 6.32 0.94 7.57
N TYR A 140 5.12 0.88 8.14
CA TYR A 140 4.21 -0.24 7.93
C TYR A 140 3.69 -0.33 6.49
N GLY A 141 3.41 0.79 5.85
CA GLY A 141 3.06 0.83 4.43
C GLY A 141 4.18 0.27 3.54
N HIS A 142 5.44 0.67 3.81
CA HIS A 142 6.58 0.14 3.07
C HIS A 142 6.87 -1.33 3.38
N MET A 143 6.68 -1.80 4.62
CA MET A 143 6.77 -3.23 4.92
C MET A 143 5.81 -4.06 4.09
N ALA A 144 4.56 -3.61 3.94
CA ALA A 144 3.59 -4.28 3.06
C ALA A 144 4.09 -4.36 1.62
N CYS A 145 4.66 -3.26 1.10
CA CYS A 145 5.22 -3.22 -0.25
C CYS A 145 6.40 -4.18 -0.42
N PHE A 146 7.35 -4.19 0.52
CA PHE A 146 8.53 -5.05 0.45
C PHE A 146 8.18 -6.53 0.64
N ALA A 147 7.28 -6.86 1.57
CA ALA A 147 6.84 -8.24 1.78
C ALA A 147 6.12 -8.79 0.53
N ALA A 148 5.28 -7.97 -0.10
CA ALA A 148 4.66 -8.31 -1.37
C ALA A 148 5.68 -8.52 -2.49
N ALA A 149 6.67 -7.63 -2.61
CA ALA A 149 7.74 -7.76 -3.61
C ALA A 149 8.57 -9.04 -3.41
N ILE A 150 8.82 -9.44 -2.16
CA ILE A 150 9.52 -10.70 -1.84
C ILE A 150 8.67 -11.91 -2.19
N SER A 151 7.37 -11.92 -1.87
CA SER A 151 6.45 -12.97 -2.30
C SER A 151 6.42 -13.12 -3.82
N TRP A 152 6.38 -12.02 -4.56
CA TRP A 152 6.45 -12.04 -6.03
C TRP A 152 7.75 -12.60 -6.54
N LYS A 153 8.87 -12.19 -5.95
CA LYS A 153 10.20 -12.68 -6.35
C LYS A 153 10.33 -14.18 -6.14
N LEU A 154 9.78 -14.70 -5.05
CA LEU A 154 9.81 -16.12 -4.70
C LEU A 154 8.76 -16.94 -5.46
N GLY A 155 7.72 -16.30 -6.01
CA GLY A 155 6.62 -16.95 -6.71
C GLY A 155 5.79 -17.87 -5.83
N ARG A 156 5.72 -17.59 -4.52
CA ARG A 156 5.00 -18.42 -3.56
C ARG A 156 4.42 -17.59 -2.41
N LYS A 157 3.51 -18.21 -1.67
CA LYS A 157 2.95 -17.65 -0.44
C LYS A 157 4.06 -17.53 0.62
N VAL A 158 4.04 -16.42 1.35
CA VAL A 158 4.88 -16.15 2.51
C VAL A 158 4.01 -15.63 3.66
N ALA A 159 4.36 -15.99 4.90
CA ALA A 159 3.78 -15.45 6.11
C ALA A 159 4.75 -14.43 6.73
N PHE A 160 4.20 -13.31 7.19
CA PHE A 160 4.98 -12.21 7.76
C PHE A 160 4.46 -11.84 9.15
N ASP A 161 5.35 -11.64 10.09
CA ASP A 161 5.02 -11.14 11.42
C ASP A 161 5.37 -9.65 11.54
N PRO A 162 4.36 -8.76 11.62
CA PRO A 162 4.60 -7.32 11.74
C PRO A 162 5.32 -6.92 13.04
N LYS A 163 5.25 -7.73 14.09
CA LYS A 163 5.87 -7.42 15.38
C LYS A 163 7.38 -7.67 15.37
N THR A 164 7.79 -8.79 14.80
CA THR A 164 9.21 -9.14 14.65
C THR A 164 9.78 -8.65 13.32
N GLU A 165 8.93 -8.13 12.43
CA GLU A 165 9.26 -7.64 11.09
C GLU A 165 9.99 -8.69 10.25
N SER A 166 9.57 -9.93 10.38
CA SER A 166 10.24 -11.07 9.74
C SER A 166 9.25 -12.05 9.13
N PHE A 167 9.72 -12.78 8.12
CA PHE A 167 8.96 -13.88 7.54
C PHE A 167 9.00 -15.08 8.49
N VAL A 168 7.83 -15.65 8.76
CA VAL A 168 7.66 -16.73 9.73
C VAL A 168 8.21 -18.03 9.15
N ASN A 169 9.21 -18.62 9.84
CA ASN A 169 9.84 -19.89 9.46
C ASN A 169 10.34 -19.92 7.99
N ASP A 170 10.77 -18.79 7.45
CA ASP A 170 11.19 -18.65 6.05
C ASP A 170 12.54 -17.93 5.95
N ALA A 171 13.61 -18.73 6.04
CA ALA A 171 14.98 -18.22 5.99
C ALA A 171 15.32 -17.57 4.64
N GLU A 172 14.81 -18.12 3.52
CA GLU A 172 15.03 -17.57 2.18
C GLU A 172 14.39 -16.19 2.03
N ALA A 173 13.13 -16.04 2.43
CA ALA A 173 12.44 -14.75 2.41
C ALA A 173 13.14 -13.74 3.32
N ASN A 174 13.60 -14.16 4.50
CA ASN A 174 14.32 -13.29 5.43
C ASN A 174 15.67 -12.81 4.88
N LEU A 175 16.40 -13.64 4.13
CA LEU A 175 17.61 -13.21 3.46
C LEU A 175 17.37 -12.11 2.42
N LEU A 176 16.20 -12.07 1.80
CA LEU A 176 15.84 -11.05 0.81
C LEU A 176 15.46 -9.69 1.43
N ARG A 177 15.26 -9.61 2.73
CA ARG A 177 15.01 -8.33 3.44
C ARG A 177 16.24 -7.43 3.46
N ASN A 178 17.42 -8.01 3.37
CA ASN A 178 18.68 -7.29 3.37
C ASN A 178 19.48 -7.63 2.11
N TYR A 179 20.27 -6.69 1.65
CA TYR A 179 21.28 -6.95 0.63
C TYR A 179 22.67 -6.69 1.21
N LYS A 180 23.65 -7.45 0.71
CA LYS A 180 25.05 -7.27 1.11
C LYS A 180 25.52 -5.87 0.72
N ARG A 181 25.82 -5.06 1.73
CA ARG A 181 26.36 -3.74 1.51
C ARG A 181 27.85 -3.82 1.18
N ARG A 182 28.33 -2.93 0.33
CA ARG A 182 29.77 -2.80 0.04
C ARG A 182 30.49 -2.08 1.19
N ALA A 183 31.76 -2.40 1.42
CA ALA A 183 32.59 -1.62 2.31
C ALA A 183 32.69 -0.15 1.81
N PRO A 184 32.76 0.87 2.68
CA PRO A 184 32.72 0.83 4.15
C PRO A 184 31.30 0.85 4.76
N TYR A 185 30.25 0.72 3.95
CA TYR A 185 28.85 0.86 4.36
C TYR A 185 28.22 -0.44 4.90
N ALA A 186 29.03 -1.46 5.12
CA ALA A 186 28.59 -2.65 5.84
C ALA A 186 28.41 -2.30 7.33
N ILE A 187 27.18 -2.30 7.81
CA ILE A 187 26.80 -2.15 9.22
C ILE A 187 26.45 -3.52 9.74
#